data_b9444ba09289b9a33b552013dd6d2984
#
_entry.id   b9444ba09289b9a33b552013dd6d2984
#
_cell.length_a   1.000
_cell.length_b   1.000
_cell.length_c   1.000
_cell.angle_alpha   90.00
_cell.angle_beta   90.00
_cell.angle_gamma   90.00
#
_symmetry.space_group_name_H-M   'P 1'
#
loop_
_entity.id
_entity.type
_entity.pdbx_description
1 polymer ?
#
loop_
_entity_poly.entity_id
_entity_poly.type
_entity_poly.pdbx_seq_one_letter_code
_entity_poly.pdbx_strand_id
1 'polypeptide(L)'
;MSMNLKGRNIEFIVKAGARSSVVLNITDASGVAKNLSDTSTYATAKWKVWQPDGTLLINGTATYSNRSTGEITYLLSASDTVIANAGIWEGEVELWNSSNVLTEQSETFNFTIEESY
;
A
#
# COMPACT_ATOMS: atom_id res chain seq x y z
N MET A 1 4.10 0.72 16.11
CA MET A 1 4.31 -0.73 15.88
C MET A 1 4.23 -1.02 14.39
N SER A 2 5.18 -1.73 13.85
CA SER A 2 5.14 -2.13 12.45
C SER A 2 4.22 -3.31 12.23
N MET A 3 3.51 -3.30 11.11
CA MET A 3 2.75 -4.45 10.65
C MET A 3 3.60 -5.22 9.67
N ASN A 4 3.70 -6.53 9.87
CA ASN A 4 4.52 -7.38 9.02
C ASN A 4 3.67 -8.02 7.94
N LEU A 5 4.19 -8.08 6.73
CA LEU A 5 3.62 -8.82 5.61
C LEU A 5 4.18 -10.23 5.57
N LYS A 6 4.40 -10.79 6.74
CA LYS A 6 4.76 -12.17 6.99
C LYS A 6 5.90 -12.69 6.12
N GLY A 7 7.12 -12.27 6.51
CA GLY A 7 8.36 -12.94 6.06
C GLY A 7 8.52 -13.09 4.56
N ARG A 8 7.85 -12.28 3.78
CA ARG A 8 7.95 -12.32 2.33
C ARG A 8 8.03 -10.94 1.74
N ASN A 9 8.80 -10.82 0.67
CA ASN A 9 8.73 -9.65 -0.17
C ASN A 9 7.43 -9.71 -0.97
N ILE A 10 6.53 -8.79 -0.70
CA ILE A 10 5.33 -8.63 -1.50
C ILE A 10 5.70 -7.77 -2.69
N GLU A 11 5.24 -8.17 -3.86
CA GLU A 11 5.49 -7.45 -5.10
C GLU A 11 4.19 -7.16 -5.82
N PHE A 12 4.01 -5.92 -6.23
CA PHE A 12 2.91 -5.51 -7.10
C PHE A 12 3.48 -5.17 -8.46
N ILE A 13 2.95 -5.76 -9.51
CA ILE A 13 3.37 -5.52 -10.88
C ILE A 13 2.16 -5.01 -11.65
N VAL A 14 2.29 -3.80 -12.23
CA VAL A 14 1.23 -3.19 -13.02
C VAL A 14 1.80 -2.73 -14.35
N LYS A 15 0.95 -2.66 -15.37
CA LYS A 15 1.32 -2.12 -16.67
C LYS A 15 1.20 -0.60 -16.67
N ALA A 16 2.04 0.07 -17.41
CA ALA A 16 1.95 1.51 -17.58
C ALA A 16 0.57 1.89 -18.12
N GLY A 17 -0.02 2.92 -17.55
CA GLY A 17 -1.38 3.37 -17.86
C GLY A 17 -2.48 2.63 -17.14
N ALA A 18 -2.15 1.66 -16.30
CA ALA A 18 -3.16 0.89 -15.54
C ALA A 18 -3.96 1.77 -14.60
N ARG A 19 -5.26 1.48 -14.51
CA ARG A 19 -6.19 2.12 -13.56
C ARG A 19 -6.86 1.08 -12.68
N SER A 20 -6.25 -0.08 -12.57
CA SER A 20 -6.77 -1.18 -11.75
C SER A 20 -6.52 -0.93 -10.27
N SER A 21 -7.20 -1.70 -9.44
CA SER A 21 -6.96 -1.69 -8.00
C SER A 21 -5.82 -2.63 -7.65
N VAL A 22 -5.04 -2.26 -6.65
CA VAL A 22 -4.08 -3.15 -6.00
C VAL A 22 -4.57 -3.43 -4.58
N VAL A 23 -4.42 -4.67 -4.13
CA VAL A 23 -4.95 -5.13 -2.85
C VAL A 23 -3.83 -5.64 -1.98
N LEU A 24 -3.80 -5.20 -0.73
CA LEU A 24 -2.85 -5.66 0.27
C LEU A 24 -3.62 -6.20 1.46
N ASN A 25 -3.28 -7.41 1.90
CA ASN A 25 -3.82 -7.99 3.12
C ASN A 25 -2.79 -7.81 4.24
N ILE A 26 -3.16 -7.07 5.27
CA ILE A 26 -2.30 -6.82 6.41
C ILE A 26 -2.41 -8.01 7.37
N THR A 27 -1.26 -8.53 7.75
CA THR A 27 -1.18 -9.63 8.72
C THR A 27 -0.29 -9.24 9.88
N ASP A 28 -0.42 -9.97 10.99
CA ASP A 28 0.53 -9.87 12.09
C ASP A 28 1.81 -10.68 11.76
N ALA A 29 2.76 -10.66 12.68
CA ALA A 29 4.04 -11.36 12.51
C ALA A 29 3.88 -12.87 12.32
N SER A 30 2.77 -13.45 12.77
CA SER A 30 2.46 -14.88 12.63
C SER A 30 1.74 -15.20 11.31
N GLY A 31 1.43 -14.19 10.50
CA GLY A 31 0.71 -14.38 9.24
C GLY A 31 -0.81 -14.44 9.39
N VAL A 32 -1.33 -14.13 10.56
CA VAL A 32 -2.77 -14.08 10.80
C VAL A 32 -3.31 -12.73 10.36
N ALA A 33 -4.45 -12.73 9.68
CA ALA A 33 -5.10 -11.52 9.21
C ALA A 33 -5.34 -10.55 10.37
N LYS A 34 -4.95 -9.29 10.19
CA LYS A 34 -5.09 -8.27 11.22
C LYS A 34 -6.47 -7.64 11.13
N ASN A 35 -7.15 -7.57 12.27
CA ASN A 35 -8.46 -6.93 12.35
C ASN A 35 -8.29 -5.41 12.45
N LEU A 36 -8.75 -4.68 11.46
CA LEU A 36 -8.67 -3.22 11.36
C LEU A 36 -10.04 -2.56 11.59
N SER A 37 -10.94 -3.23 12.31
CA SER A 37 -12.32 -2.76 12.51
C SER A 37 -12.43 -1.57 13.46
N ASP A 38 -11.41 -1.30 14.28
CA ASP A 38 -11.42 -0.14 15.17
C ASP A 38 -11.19 1.14 14.37
N THR A 39 -12.28 1.85 14.07
CA THR A 39 -12.25 3.04 13.23
C THR A 39 -11.58 4.26 13.88
N SER A 40 -11.36 4.25 15.19
CA SER A 40 -10.58 5.31 15.82
C SER A 40 -9.09 5.08 15.73
N THR A 41 -8.64 3.85 15.89
CA THR A 41 -7.22 3.47 15.78
C THR A 41 -6.77 3.43 14.32
N TYR A 42 -7.63 2.93 13.44
CA TYR A 42 -7.34 2.75 12.01
C TYR A 42 -8.29 3.60 11.16
N ALA A 43 -8.27 4.92 11.40
CA ALA A 43 -9.21 5.81 10.72
C ALA A 43 -8.89 5.94 9.23
N THR A 44 -7.61 6.06 8.89
CA THR A 44 -7.17 6.33 7.51
C THR A 44 -6.01 5.42 7.14
N ALA A 45 -6.06 4.84 5.95
CA ALA A 45 -4.96 4.11 5.35
C ALA A 45 -4.37 4.94 4.23
N LYS A 46 -3.05 5.09 4.22
CA LYS A 46 -2.35 5.80 3.15
C LYS A 46 -1.45 4.84 2.40
N TRP A 47 -1.52 4.90 1.08
CA TRP A 47 -0.69 4.09 0.18
C TRP A 47 0.43 4.97 -0.34
N LYS A 48 1.66 4.62 0.01
CA LYS A 48 2.84 5.39 -0.40
C LYS A 48 3.77 4.56 -1.24
N VAL A 49 4.25 5.14 -2.34
CA VAL A 49 5.24 4.51 -3.22
C VAL A 49 6.29 5.56 -3.55
N TRP A 50 7.56 5.19 -3.43
CA TRP A 50 8.70 6.10 -3.67
C TRP A 50 9.87 5.37 -4.29
N GLN A 51 10.77 6.14 -4.95
CA GLN A 51 12.05 5.63 -5.41
C GLN A 51 13.02 5.49 -4.25
N PRO A 52 14.08 4.68 -4.40
CA PRO A 52 15.11 4.55 -3.36
C PRO A 52 15.76 5.86 -2.96
N ASP A 53 15.76 6.87 -3.84
CA ASP A 53 16.29 8.20 -3.52
C ASP A 53 15.31 9.07 -2.70
N GLY A 54 14.13 8.54 -2.39
CA GLY A 54 13.10 9.23 -1.63
C GLY A 54 12.09 10.02 -2.46
N THR A 55 12.22 10.02 -3.79
CA THR A 55 11.24 10.69 -4.65
C THR A 55 9.90 10.00 -4.57
N LEU A 56 8.87 10.73 -4.14
CA LEU A 56 7.54 10.18 -3.92
C LEU A 56 6.78 10.08 -5.25
N LEU A 57 6.26 8.90 -5.57
CA LEU A 57 5.41 8.68 -6.74
C LEU A 57 3.94 8.71 -6.38
N ILE A 58 3.55 7.97 -5.35
CA ILE A 58 2.17 7.83 -4.92
C ILE A 58 2.09 8.18 -3.43
N ASN A 59 1.13 9.03 -3.08
CA ASN A 59 0.80 9.34 -1.69
C ASN A 59 -0.71 9.55 -1.64
N GLY A 60 -1.45 8.46 -1.63
CA GLY A 60 -2.90 8.50 -1.73
C GLY A 60 -3.59 7.79 -0.59
N THR A 61 -4.86 8.12 -0.42
CA THR A 61 -5.72 7.46 0.56
C THR A 61 -6.23 6.15 -0.01
N ALA A 62 -5.99 5.06 0.69
CA ALA A 62 -6.51 3.75 0.34
C ALA A 62 -7.84 3.50 1.03
N THR A 63 -8.55 2.49 0.56
CA THR A 63 -9.85 2.08 1.08
C THR A 63 -9.68 0.81 1.91
N TYR A 64 -10.33 0.77 3.07
CA TYR A 64 -10.48 -0.47 3.81
C TYR A 64 -11.58 -1.30 3.14
N SER A 65 -11.19 -2.19 2.26
CA SER A 65 -12.16 -3.01 1.52
C SER A 65 -12.73 -4.15 2.37
N ASN A 66 -11.96 -4.63 3.36
CA ASN A 66 -12.47 -5.55 4.37
C ASN A 66 -11.64 -5.40 5.65
N ARG A 67 -12.14 -4.60 6.58
CA ARG A 67 -11.41 -4.29 7.82
C ARG A 67 -11.13 -5.50 8.68
N SER A 68 -12.08 -6.42 8.78
CA SER A 68 -11.96 -7.57 9.68
C SER A 68 -10.86 -8.54 9.23
N THR A 69 -10.52 -8.55 7.95
CA THR A 69 -9.47 -9.39 7.39
C THR A 69 -8.20 -8.63 7.04
N GLY A 70 -8.14 -7.33 7.37
CA GLY A 70 -6.98 -6.50 7.07
C GLY A 70 -6.83 -6.16 5.59
N GLU A 71 -7.89 -6.25 4.80
CA GLU A 71 -7.82 -5.99 3.36
C GLU A 71 -7.92 -4.50 3.07
N ILE A 72 -6.91 -3.99 2.36
CA ILE A 72 -6.80 -2.60 1.96
C ILE A 72 -6.63 -2.56 0.44
N THR A 73 -7.38 -1.70 -0.21
CA THR A 73 -7.36 -1.55 -1.67
C THR A 73 -6.99 -0.12 -2.05
N TYR A 74 -6.09 0.02 -3.01
CA TYR A 74 -5.77 1.31 -3.60
C TYR A 74 -6.11 1.31 -5.08
N LEU A 75 -6.88 2.29 -5.52
CA LEU A 75 -7.22 2.45 -6.94
C LEU A 75 -6.15 3.31 -7.61
N LEU A 76 -5.44 2.72 -8.55
CA LEU A 76 -4.41 3.43 -9.32
C LEU A 76 -5.07 4.42 -10.28
N SER A 77 -4.47 5.59 -10.43
CA SER A 77 -4.80 6.52 -11.50
C SER A 77 -3.84 6.34 -12.67
N ALA A 78 -4.27 6.75 -13.86
CA ALA A 78 -3.39 6.68 -15.03
C ALA A 78 -2.14 7.53 -14.86
N SER A 79 -2.22 8.64 -14.11
CA SER A 79 -1.06 9.49 -13.84
C SER A 79 -0.03 8.82 -12.92
N ASP A 80 -0.47 7.90 -12.06
CA ASP A 80 0.45 7.13 -11.19
C ASP A 80 1.32 6.19 -12.01
N THR A 81 0.78 5.64 -13.09
CA THR A 81 1.38 4.55 -13.85
C THR A 81 1.78 4.94 -15.27
N VAL A 82 1.98 6.24 -15.53
CA VAL A 82 2.46 6.66 -16.86
C VAL A 82 3.79 5.99 -17.19
N ILE A 83 4.05 5.78 -18.49
CA ILE A 83 5.25 5.08 -18.94
C ILE A 83 6.54 5.75 -18.46
N ALA A 84 6.53 7.06 -18.25
CA ALA A 84 7.67 7.78 -17.71
C ALA A 84 8.04 7.31 -16.30
N ASN A 85 7.12 6.67 -15.60
CA ASN A 85 7.33 6.13 -14.26
C ASN A 85 7.66 4.63 -14.27
N ALA A 86 7.88 4.04 -15.45
CA ALA A 86 8.22 2.62 -15.55
C ALA A 86 9.50 2.32 -14.77
N GLY A 87 9.49 1.20 -14.05
CA GLY A 87 10.62 0.80 -13.21
C GLY A 87 10.16 0.17 -11.91
N ILE A 88 11.13 0.00 -11.00
CA ILE A 88 10.89 -0.63 -9.71
C ILE A 88 10.91 0.44 -8.63
N TRP A 89 9.82 0.51 -7.86
CA TRP A 89 9.62 1.45 -6.77
C TRP A 89 9.37 0.65 -5.50
N GLU A 90 9.55 1.30 -4.36
CA GLU A 90 9.22 0.72 -3.06
C GLU A 90 8.00 1.41 -2.47
N GLY A 91 7.23 0.68 -1.66
CA GLY A 91 6.05 1.24 -1.06
C GLY A 91 5.74 0.66 0.30
N GLU A 92 4.82 1.32 0.99
CA GLU A 92 4.28 0.86 2.25
C GLU A 92 2.88 1.41 2.47
N VAL A 93 2.12 0.77 3.35
CA VAL A 93 0.85 1.29 3.83
C VAL A 93 1.06 1.85 5.23
N GLU A 94 0.55 3.06 5.45
CA GLU A 94 0.54 3.71 6.76
C GLU A 94 -0.89 3.75 7.28
N LEU A 95 -1.08 3.38 8.54
CA LEU A 95 -2.38 3.47 9.20
C LEU A 95 -2.34 4.60 10.23
N TRP A 96 -3.29 5.49 10.10
CA TRP A 96 -3.39 6.70 10.93
C TRP A 96 -4.68 6.67 11.75
N ASN A 97 -4.61 7.15 12.98
CA ASN A 97 -5.79 7.22 13.84
C ASN A 97 -6.64 8.47 13.55
N SER A 98 -7.77 8.57 14.23
CA SER A 98 -8.69 9.69 14.05
C SER A 98 -8.12 11.05 14.47
N SER A 99 -7.02 11.06 15.20
CA SER A 99 -6.30 12.29 15.60
C SER A 99 -5.14 12.61 14.66
N ASN A 100 -5.05 11.94 13.49
CA ASN A 100 -3.99 12.11 12.51
C ASN A 100 -2.60 11.77 13.05
N VAL A 101 -2.53 10.73 13.89
CA VAL A 101 -1.26 10.18 14.38
C VAL A 101 -1.03 8.83 13.72
N LEU A 102 0.18 8.61 13.23
CA LEU A 102 0.58 7.33 12.64
C LEU A 102 0.59 6.27 13.73
N THR A 103 -0.22 5.23 13.56
CA THR A 103 -0.32 4.14 14.53
C THR A 103 0.51 2.93 14.13
N GLU A 104 0.50 2.57 12.84
CA GLU A 104 1.21 1.39 12.36
C GLU A 104 1.63 1.59 10.91
N GLN A 105 2.67 0.86 10.50
CA GLN A 105 3.16 0.82 9.12
C GLN A 105 3.35 -0.62 8.70
N SER A 106 3.06 -0.92 7.44
CA SER A 106 3.39 -2.22 6.86
C SER A 106 4.90 -2.33 6.63
N GLU A 107 5.37 -3.54 6.36
CA GLU A 107 6.69 -3.72 5.77
C GLU A 107 6.72 -3.11 4.37
N THR A 108 7.93 -2.79 3.92
CA THR A 108 8.14 -2.28 2.56
C THR A 108 7.87 -3.39 1.55
N PHE A 109 7.13 -3.04 0.49
CA PHE A 109 6.90 -3.93 -0.65
C PHE A 109 7.49 -3.31 -1.92
N ASN A 110 7.68 -4.14 -2.93
CA ASN A 110 8.11 -3.68 -4.25
C ASN A 110 6.89 -3.35 -5.12
N PHE A 111 6.98 -2.25 -5.86
CA PHE A 111 5.94 -1.81 -6.76
C PHE A 111 6.58 -1.56 -8.13
N THR A 112 6.27 -2.43 -9.08
CA THR A 112 6.87 -2.39 -10.41
C THR A 112 5.85 -1.90 -11.43
N ILE A 113 6.24 -0.89 -12.20
CA ILE A 113 5.46 -0.43 -13.34
C ILE A 113 6.18 -0.90 -14.60
N GLU A 114 5.55 -1.82 -15.33
CA GLU A 114 6.09 -2.37 -16.57
C GLU A 114 5.67 -1.54 -17.76
N GLU A 115 6.57 -1.39 -18.72
CA GLU A 115 6.21 -0.75 -20.00
C GLU A 115 5.11 -1.55 -20.68
N SER A 116 4.20 -0.82 -21.32
CA SER A 116 3.09 -1.41 -22.08
C SER A 116 3.23 -1.03 -23.54
N TYR A 117 3.13 -2.01 -24.40
CA TYR A 117 3.29 -1.82 -25.85
C TYR A 117 1.97 -2.06 -26.56
#